data_87a0e5f6127e1285fcd5c5191f1a3c7b
#
_entry.id   87a0e5f6127e1285fcd5c5191f1a3c7b
#
_cell.length_a   1.000
_cell.length_b   1.000
_cell.length_c   1.000
_cell.angle_alpha   90.00
_cell.angle_beta   90.00
_cell.angle_gamma   90.00
#
_symmetry.space_group_name_H-M   'P 1'
#
loop_
_entity.id
_entity.type
_entity.pdbx_description
1 polymer ?
#
loop_
_entity_poly.entity_id
_entity_poly.type
_entity_poly.pdbx_seq_one_letter_code
_entity_poly.pdbx_strand_id
1 'polypeptide(L)'
;MTVEYSENARKQLKKLDNSIKKRILDYMDEVAMLEDPRSKGKILVGNLLGFWRYRVGDYRVLCKIIDEKLLIVVVEIGHRKEIYKIKKS
;
A
#
# COMPACT_ATOMS: atom_id res chain seq x y z
N MET A 1 10.65 -9.91 1.36
CA MET A 1 9.23 -10.29 1.43
C MET A 1 8.58 -10.30 0.07
N THR A 2 7.45 -10.98 -0.06
CA THR A 2 6.64 -10.99 -1.28
C THR A 2 5.56 -9.93 -1.16
N VAL A 3 5.15 -9.34 -2.29
CA VAL A 3 4.05 -8.37 -2.31
C VAL A 3 2.88 -9.00 -3.04
N GLU A 4 1.71 -8.94 -2.41
CA GLU A 4 0.46 -9.34 -3.06
C GLU A 4 -0.51 -8.17 -3.01
N TYR A 5 -1.40 -8.13 -3.98
CA TYR A 5 -2.39 -7.06 -4.08
C TYR A 5 -3.77 -7.67 -3.94
N SER A 6 -4.55 -7.14 -3.01
CA SER A 6 -5.93 -7.59 -2.83
C SER A 6 -6.73 -7.31 -4.10
N GLU A 7 -7.90 -7.94 -4.21
CA GLU A 7 -8.76 -7.70 -5.35
C GLU A 7 -9.13 -6.22 -5.46
N ASN A 8 -9.42 -5.60 -4.32
CA ASN A 8 -9.72 -4.18 -4.27
C ASN A 8 -8.55 -3.34 -4.79
N ALA A 9 -7.34 -3.64 -4.32
CA ALA A 9 -6.16 -2.90 -4.76
C ALA A 9 -5.91 -3.08 -6.25
N ARG A 10 -6.12 -4.29 -6.77
CA ARG A 10 -5.94 -4.54 -8.19
C ARG A 10 -6.93 -3.75 -9.04
N LYS A 11 -8.18 -3.65 -8.57
CA LYS A 11 -9.18 -2.84 -9.26
C LYS A 11 -8.81 -1.37 -9.27
N GLN A 12 -8.28 -0.90 -8.16
CA GLN A 12 -7.83 0.49 -8.07
C GLN A 12 -6.65 0.77 -8.99
N LEU A 13 -5.69 -0.16 -9.07
CA LEU A 13 -4.56 -0.01 -9.98
C LEU A 13 -5.01 0.10 -11.44
N LYS A 14 -6.02 -0.67 -11.82
CA LYS A 14 -6.50 -0.66 -13.20
C LYS A 14 -7.03 0.71 -13.64
N LYS A 15 -7.46 1.53 -12.69
CA LYS A 15 -8.02 2.85 -12.99
C LYS A 15 -6.96 3.94 -13.09
N LEU A 16 -5.71 3.62 -12.78
CA LEU A 16 -4.64 4.60 -12.78
C LEU A 16 -3.92 4.64 -14.13
N ASP A 17 -3.32 5.79 -14.43
CA ASP A 17 -2.43 5.90 -15.57
C ASP A 17 -1.32 4.88 -15.46
N ASN A 18 -0.86 4.38 -16.60
CA ASN A 18 0.19 3.38 -16.62
C ASN A 18 1.46 3.84 -15.91
N SER A 19 1.81 5.13 -16.03
CA SER A 19 3.01 5.64 -15.38
C SER A 19 2.88 5.63 -13.86
N ILE A 20 1.71 5.97 -13.35
CA ILE A 20 1.46 5.96 -11.91
C ILE A 20 1.41 4.53 -11.41
N LYS A 21 0.72 3.66 -12.13
CA LYS A 21 0.63 2.25 -11.78
C LYS A 21 2.02 1.64 -11.68
N LYS A 22 2.87 1.89 -12.68
CA LYS A 22 4.22 1.35 -12.68
C LYS A 22 5.03 1.86 -11.50
N ARG A 23 4.90 3.15 -11.18
CA ARG A 23 5.61 3.72 -10.03
C ARG A 23 5.22 3.03 -8.73
N ILE A 24 3.92 2.77 -8.55
CA ILE A 24 3.45 2.10 -7.34
C ILE A 24 3.98 0.68 -7.27
N LEU A 25 3.88 -0.06 -8.36
CA LEU A 25 4.35 -1.43 -8.41
C LEU A 25 5.85 -1.51 -8.13
N ASP A 26 6.63 -0.65 -8.79
CA ASP A 26 8.08 -0.62 -8.60
C ASP A 26 8.44 -0.25 -7.17
N TYR A 27 7.75 0.73 -6.61
CA TYR A 27 8.02 1.18 -5.25
C TYR A 27 7.76 0.04 -4.25
N MET A 28 6.66 -0.67 -4.41
CA MET A 28 6.34 -1.76 -3.50
C MET A 28 7.31 -2.93 -3.64
N ASP A 29 7.81 -3.16 -4.85
CA ASP A 29 8.85 -4.17 -5.05
C ASP A 29 10.13 -3.79 -4.31
N GLU A 30 10.50 -2.50 -4.34
CA GLU A 30 11.65 -2.02 -3.59
C GLU A 30 11.44 -2.19 -2.08
N VAL A 31 10.26 -1.86 -1.60
CA VAL A 31 9.93 -2.02 -0.17
C VAL A 31 10.07 -3.48 0.24
N ALA A 32 9.63 -4.39 -0.60
CA ALA A 32 9.70 -5.82 -0.31
C ALA A 32 11.13 -6.33 -0.22
N MET A 33 12.06 -5.64 -0.85
CA MET A 33 13.48 -6.02 -0.84
C MET A 33 14.26 -5.42 0.32
N LEU A 34 13.67 -4.51 1.06
CA LEU A 34 14.34 -3.91 2.21
C LEU A 34 14.48 -4.92 3.33
N GLU A 35 15.54 -4.77 4.11
CA GLU A 35 15.72 -5.58 5.31
C GLU A 35 14.54 -5.40 6.25
N ASP A 36 14.10 -4.16 6.40
CA ASP A 36 12.92 -3.84 7.19
C ASP A 36 11.94 -3.06 6.32
N PRO A 37 10.91 -3.71 5.80
CA PRO A 37 9.94 -3.02 4.94
C PRO A 37 9.19 -1.91 5.66
N ARG A 38 9.14 -1.93 6.98
CA ARG A 38 8.47 -0.89 7.76
C ARG A 38 9.23 0.43 7.75
N SER A 39 10.52 0.39 7.44
CA SER A 39 11.37 1.58 7.52
C SER A 39 10.90 2.73 6.62
N LYS A 40 10.24 2.43 5.52
CA LYS A 40 9.75 3.45 4.60
C LYS A 40 8.26 3.72 4.75
N GLY A 41 7.61 3.02 5.64
CA GLY A 41 6.19 3.18 5.87
C GLY A 41 5.91 3.91 7.16
N LYS A 42 4.64 4.15 7.40
CA LYS A 42 4.19 4.75 8.64
C LYS A 42 3.03 3.95 9.19
N ILE A 43 3.12 3.56 10.46
CA ILE A 43 2.03 2.84 11.12
C ILE A 43 0.85 3.79 11.29
N LEU A 44 -0.35 3.30 11.04
CA LEU A 44 -1.56 4.07 11.22
C LEU A 44 -2.20 3.75 12.56
N VAL A 45 -2.99 4.68 13.07
CA VAL A 45 -3.65 4.56 14.37
C VAL A 45 -5.15 4.71 14.19
N GLY A 46 -5.88 4.54 15.29
CA GLY A 46 -7.33 4.66 15.26
C GLY A 46 -7.99 3.55 14.49
N ASN A 47 -8.93 3.87 13.62
CA ASN A 47 -9.67 2.90 12.83
C ASN A 47 -8.79 2.11 11.86
N LEU A 48 -7.60 2.62 11.58
CA LEU A 48 -6.68 1.98 10.63
C LEU A 48 -5.50 1.34 11.35
N LEU A 49 -5.65 1.09 12.64
CA LEU A 49 -4.58 0.46 13.42
C LEU A 49 -4.20 -0.88 12.81
N GLY A 50 -2.90 -1.11 12.69
CA GLY A 50 -2.39 -2.34 12.09
C GLY A 50 -2.06 -2.23 10.63
N PHE A 51 -2.49 -1.15 9.97
CA PHE A 51 -2.11 -0.91 8.59
C PHE A 51 -0.86 -0.04 8.53
N TRP A 52 -0.11 -0.23 7.45
CA TRP A 52 1.06 0.59 7.15
C TRP A 52 0.76 1.41 5.90
N ARG A 53 1.17 2.68 5.92
CA ARG A 53 0.98 3.58 4.79
C ARG A 53 2.30 3.86 4.11
N TYR A 54 2.32 3.72 2.80
CA TYR A 54 3.44 4.14 1.98
C TYR A 54 2.98 5.27 1.06
N ARG A 55 3.88 6.20 0.81
CA ARG A 55 3.58 7.36 -0.04
C ARG A 55 4.30 7.21 -1.37
N VAL A 56 3.54 7.27 -2.46
CA VAL A 56 4.09 7.21 -3.81
C VAL A 56 3.52 8.40 -4.57
N GLY A 57 4.29 9.50 -4.63
CA GLY A 57 3.79 10.75 -5.17
C GLY A 57 2.57 11.24 -4.38
N ASP A 58 1.50 11.51 -5.07
CA ASP A 58 0.26 11.96 -4.45
C ASP A 58 -0.64 10.81 -4.00
N TYR A 59 -0.15 9.58 -4.15
CA TYR A 59 -0.94 8.41 -3.80
C TYR A 59 -0.50 7.81 -2.49
N ARG A 60 -1.44 7.16 -1.83
CA ARG A 60 -1.19 6.43 -0.60
C ARG A 60 -1.50 4.97 -0.83
N VAL A 61 -0.63 4.12 -0.31
CA VAL A 61 -0.77 2.68 -0.43
C VAL A 61 -0.88 2.11 0.97
N LEU A 62 -2.01 1.49 1.28
CA LEU A 62 -2.23 0.89 2.60
C LEU A 62 -1.97 -0.59 2.53
N CYS A 63 -1.18 -1.08 3.47
CA CYS A 63 -0.72 -2.46 3.47
C CYS A 63 -0.84 -3.09 4.84
N LYS A 64 -0.96 -4.41 4.84
CA LYS A 64 -0.74 -5.23 6.02
C LYS A 64 0.57 -5.99 5.83
N ILE A 65 1.33 -6.11 6.90
CA ILE A 65 2.57 -6.87 6.86
C ILE A 65 2.38 -8.11 7.72
N ILE A 66 2.51 -9.27 7.10
CA ILE A 66 2.31 -10.56 7.76
C ILE A 66 3.67 -11.23 7.87
N ASP A 67 4.29 -11.05 9.03
CA ASP A 67 5.68 -11.49 9.24
C ASP A 67 5.85 -12.99 9.08
N GLU A 68 4.92 -13.77 9.60
CA GLU A 68 5.03 -15.23 9.55
C GLU A 68 5.08 -15.75 8.12
N LYS A 69 4.50 -15.01 7.19
CA LYS A 69 4.44 -15.42 5.79
C LYS A 69 5.42 -14.65 4.92
N LEU A 70 6.18 -13.74 5.51
CA LEU A 70 7.09 -12.84 4.78
C LEU A 70 6.34 -12.15 3.64
N LEU A 71 5.17 -11.62 3.96
CA LEU A 71 4.21 -11.14 2.98
C LEU A 71 3.73 -9.74 3.29
N ILE A 72 3.71 -8.89 2.25
CA ILE A 72 3.08 -7.58 2.31
C ILE A 72 1.83 -7.65 1.44
N VAL A 73 0.67 -7.36 2.03
CA VAL A 73 -0.59 -7.34 1.28
C VAL A 73 -1.03 -5.91 1.10
N VAL A 74 -1.06 -5.45 -0.14
CA VAL A 74 -1.59 -4.12 -0.47
C VAL A 74 -3.10 -4.23 -0.51
N VAL A 75 -3.78 -3.48 0.36
CA VAL A 75 -5.23 -3.59 0.49
C VAL A 75 -5.99 -2.40 -0.06
N GLU A 76 -5.33 -1.24 -0.16
CA GLU A 76 -6.01 -0.03 -0.59
C GLU A 76 -5.01 0.90 -1.28
N ILE A 77 -5.42 1.48 -2.42
CA ILE A 77 -4.60 2.45 -3.14
C ILE A 77 -5.51 3.61 -3.50
N GLY A 78 -5.09 4.83 -3.19
CA GLY A 78 -5.90 5.98 -3.53
C GLY A 78 -5.15 7.27 -3.43
N HIS A 79 -5.73 8.32 -4.00
CA HIS A 79 -5.18 9.66 -3.92
C HIS A 79 -5.19 10.11 -2.46
N ARG A 80 -4.17 10.89 -2.08
CA ARG A 80 -4.00 11.32 -0.69
C ARG A 80 -5.24 12.00 -0.10
N LYS A 81 -6.08 12.58 -0.94
CA LYS A 81 -7.27 13.28 -0.47
C LYS A 81 -8.46 12.34 -0.26
N GLU A 82 -8.40 11.15 -0.80
CA GLU A 82 -9.54 10.25 -0.82
C GLU A 82 -9.37 8.96 -0.04
N ILE A 83 -8.13 8.51 0.14
CA ILE A 83 -7.86 7.19 0.71
C ILE A 83 -8.48 7.01 2.10
N TYR A 84 -8.53 8.08 2.89
CA TYR A 84 -9.05 8.01 4.25
C TYR A 84 -10.57 8.13 4.32
N LYS A 85 -11.20 8.64 3.26
CA LYS A 85 -12.64 8.77 3.21
C LYS A 85 -13.33 7.42 3.13
N ILE A 86 -12.68 6.48 2.46
CA ILE A 86 -13.22 5.14 2.26
C ILE A 86 -13.47 4.44 3.59
N LYS A 87 -12.67 4.75 4.59
CA LYS A 87 -12.73 4.09 5.89
C LYS A 87 -13.78 4.64 6.83
N LYS A 88 -14.47 5.69 6.44
CA LYS A 88 -15.48 6.31 7.29
C LYS A 88 -16.87 5.73 7.06
N SER A 89 -17.07 5.03 5.99
CA SER A 89 -18.37 4.45 5.68
C SER A 89 -18.56 3.09 6.29
#